data_2fdb4abe435abf84a68b24b406fa830b
#
_entry.id   2fdb4abe435abf84a68b24b406fa830b
#
_cell.length_a   1.000
_cell.length_b   1.000
_cell.length_c   1.000
_cell.angle_alpha   90.00
_cell.angle_beta   90.00
_cell.angle_gamma   90.00
#
_symmetry.space_group_name_H-M   'P 1'
#
loop_
_entity.id
_entity.type
_entity.pdbx_description
1 polymer ?
#
loop_
_entity_poly.entity_id
_entity_poly.type
_entity_poly.pdbx_seq_one_letter_code
_entity_poly.pdbx_strand_id
1 'polypeptide(L)'
;MDARQMTAMAEATRLTRQGRLAEATALIQQTLTSSAAARRAPDAPRAEEPDAPRAELPDAPRAEQPDAPRAEEETGGAGARYPDPPPARPRAGTQPMMIPRGWTRRLRAFRGLGTSDAGLAPPHAAPPSVAAGRFDAGSYTNAAGTRRYRLYVPTGYTGDPLPLVVMLHGGTQDAVTFAAATGMNDLAERDTFLVAYPEQPRSANPGQYWNWFTPRHQSRDAGEPSLIAGITGQVMDDYGVDASRVYVAGFSAGGAMAAVMAAAYPDLYAAAGVHSGLAYAAADNLRSAYAAMKHGPKPRSRPPAPTLPLIVFHGDRDAIVAPDNAADLIDDAVAGSTDLQLGTTDLPLGRPPTGVTSRGQVPGGHAYTRICYASPGGGILAERWSIHQSGHSWSGGVPHESYTDPRGPDASEEFIRFFNEHPATRPAGRSPISARRRSPH
;
A
#
# COMPACT_ATOMS: atom_id res chain seq x y z
N MET A 1 -27.69 -1.27 5.62
CA MET A 1 -27.77 -1.34 4.14
C MET A 1 -29.14 -1.93 3.79
N ASP A 2 -29.84 -1.30 2.88
CA ASP A 2 -31.13 -1.83 2.38
C ASP A 2 -30.90 -2.90 1.28
N ALA A 3 -31.96 -3.63 0.91
CA ALA A 3 -31.88 -4.71 -0.08
C ALA A 3 -31.36 -4.22 -1.46
N ARG A 4 -31.63 -2.95 -1.82
CA ARG A 4 -31.16 -2.34 -3.07
C ARG A 4 -29.65 -2.11 -3.05
N GLN A 5 -29.11 -1.69 -1.92
CA GLN A 5 -27.65 -1.51 -1.74
C GLN A 5 -26.92 -2.85 -1.83
N MET A 6 -27.47 -3.92 -1.24
CA MET A 6 -26.89 -5.25 -1.32
C MET A 6 -26.87 -5.79 -2.76
N THR A 7 -27.94 -5.59 -3.52
CA THR A 7 -28.02 -5.98 -4.93
C THR A 7 -27.01 -5.22 -5.78
N ALA A 8 -26.88 -3.90 -5.59
CA ALA A 8 -25.91 -3.08 -6.33
C ALA A 8 -24.47 -3.46 -6.01
N MET A 9 -24.14 -3.81 -4.77
CA MET A 9 -22.82 -4.28 -4.39
C MET A 9 -22.49 -5.67 -4.97
N ALA A 10 -23.48 -6.56 -5.06
CA ALA A 10 -23.30 -7.85 -5.71
C ALA A 10 -23.03 -7.69 -7.22
N GLU A 11 -23.73 -6.77 -7.88
CA GLU A 11 -23.54 -6.45 -9.29
C GLU A 11 -22.19 -5.76 -9.54
N ALA A 12 -21.78 -4.84 -8.69
CA ALA A 12 -20.46 -4.23 -8.76
C ALA A 12 -19.35 -5.29 -8.64
N THR A 13 -19.53 -6.27 -7.75
CA THR A 13 -18.61 -7.41 -7.62
C THR A 13 -18.54 -8.25 -8.90
N ARG A 14 -19.70 -8.49 -9.55
CA ARG A 14 -19.77 -9.22 -10.82
C ARG A 14 -19.04 -8.48 -11.94
N LEU A 15 -19.26 -7.17 -12.06
CA LEU A 15 -18.59 -6.30 -13.04
C LEU A 15 -17.07 -6.25 -12.83
N THR A 16 -16.64 -6.22 -11.58
CA THR A 16 -15.22 -6.28 -11.21
C THR A 16 -14.56 -7.58 -11.68
N ARG A 17 -15.22 -8.72 -11.45
CA ARG A 17 -14.72 -10.03 -11.91
C ARG A 17 -14.66 -10.16 -13.44
N GLN A 18 -15.44 -9.37 -14.17
CA GLN A 18 -15.42 -9.30 -15.64
C GLN A 18 -14.41 -8.29 -16.19
N GLY A 19 -13.58 -7.67 -15.32
CA GLY A 19 -12.63 -6.62 -15.73
C GLY A 19 -13.28 -5.26 -16.07
N ARG A 20 -14.60 -5.11 -15.85
CA ARG A 20 -15.38 -3.89 -16.16
C ARG A 20 -15.32 -2.91 -14.98
N LEU A 21 -14.11 -2.50 -14.61
CA LEU A 21 -13.83 -1.72 -13.39
C LEU A 21 -14.50 -0.35 -13.38
N ALA A 22 -14.55 0.33 -14.54
CA ALA A 22 -15.19 1.64 -14.64
C ALA A 22 -16.70 1.57 -14.33
N GLU A 23 -17.36 0.53 -14.82
CA GLU A 23 -18.79 0.32 -14.59
C GLU A 23 -19.08 -0.14 -13.15
N ALA A 24 -18.25 -1.00 -12.59
CA ALA A 24 -18.33 -1.37 -11.18
C ALA A 24 -18.22 -0.13 -10.28
N THR A 25 -17.26 0.75 -10.57
CA THR A 25 -17.06 1.99 -9.83
C THR A 25 -18.25 2.96 -9.98
N ALA A 26 -18.77 3.12 -11.20
CA ALA A 26 -19.94 3.97 -11.47
C ALA A 26 -21.18 3.47 -10.69
N LEU A 27 -21.40 2.17 -10.65
CA LEU A 27 -22.54 1.56 -9.93
C LEU A 27 -22.44 1.78 -8.42
N ILE A 28 -21.24 1.62 -7.85
CA ILE A 28 -20.98 1.93 -6.43
C ILE A 28 -21.26 3.42 -6.15
N GLN A 29 -20.80 4.32 -7.02
CA GLN A 29 -21.02 5.76 -6.90
C GLN A 29 -22.50 6.12 -6.93
N GLN A 30 -23.25 5.59 -7.89
CA GLN A 30 -24.67 5.82 -8.03
C GLN A 30 -25.45 5.35 -6.79
N THR A 31 -25.08 4.21 -6.23
CA THR A 31 -25.72 3.66 -5.04
C THR A 31 -25.48 4.52 -3.80
N LEU A 32 -24.28 5.07 -3.65
CA LEU A 32 -23.93 5.95 -2.53
C LEU A 32 -24.59 7.32 -2.63
N THR A 33 -24.67 7.90 -3.83
CA THR A 33 -25.33 9.20 -4.05
C THR A 33 -26.85 9.12 -3.90
N SER A 34 -27.48 8.05 -4.36
CA SER A 34 -28.92 7.83 -4.17
C SER A 34 -29.29 7.68 -2.70
N SER A 35 -28.43 7.02 -1.91
CA SER A 35 -28.62 6.88 -0.46
C SER A 35 -28.45 8.22 0.29
N ALA A 36 -27.60 9.11 -0.20
CA ALA A 36 -27.43 10.46 0.36
C ALA A 36 -28.62 11.38 0.04
N ALA A 37 -29.19 11.25 -1.16
CA ALA A 37 -30.39 11.99 -1.59
C ALA A 37 -31.63 11.56 -0.81
N ALA A 38 -31.79 10.25 -0.56
CA ALA A 38 -32.90 9.72 0.23
C ALA A 38 -32.90 10.18 1.70
N ARG A 39 -31.76 10.55 2.26
CA ARG A 39 -31.63 11.14 3.62
C ARG A 39 -31.83 12.65 3.67
N ARG A 40 -31.96 13.32 2.51
CA ARG A 40 -32.17 14.78 2.37
C ARG A 40 -33.58 15.14 1.93
N ALA A 41 -34.51 14.18 1.82
CA ALA A 41 -35.91 14.52 1.58
C ALA A 41 -36.43 15.33 2.76
N PRO A 42 -37.00 16.53 2.54
CA PRO A 42 -37.59 17.33 3.61
C PRO A 42 -38.82 16.59 4.15
N ASP A 43 -39.00 16.66 5.47
CA ASP A 43 -40.19 16.17 6.16
C ASP A 43 -41.45 16.73 5.48
N ALA A 44 -42.44 15.88 5.31
CA ALA A 44 -43.77 16.25 4.83
C ALA A 44 -44.42 17.28 5.79
N PRO A 45 -45.26 18.18 5.29
CA PRO A 45 -45.86 19.25 6.11
C PRO A 45 -46.79 18.63 7.18
N ARG A 46 -46.51 19.00 8.43
CA ARG A 46 -47.40 18.74 9.56
C ARG A 46 -48.62 19.65 9.44
N ALA A 47 -49.82 19.09 9.64
CA ALA A 47 -51.07 19.77 9.70
C ALA A 47 -51.06 20.89 10.76
N GLU A 48 -51.70 22.01 10.38
CA GLU A 48 -51.92 23.16 11.23
C GLU A 48 -52.83 22.85 12.42
N GLU A 49 -52.38 23.18 13.64
CA GLU A 49 -53.25 23.40 14.80
C GLU A 49 -53.25 24.89 15.18
N PRO A 50 -54.38 25.42 15.68
CA PRO A 50 -54.63 26.86 15.70
C PRO A 50 -54.06 27.61 16.91
N ASP A 51 -53.78 28.88 16.63
CA ASP A 51 -53.37 30.05 17.42
C ASP A 51 -53.57 30.02 18.95
N ALA A 52 -52.47 30.34 19.69
CA ALA A 52 -52.53 30.96 21.01
C ALA A 52 -51.58 32.19 21.03
N PRO A 53 -51.88 33.25 21.79
CA PRO A 53 -51.40 34.63 21.55
C PRO A 53 -49.95 34.86 22.01
N ARG A 54 -49.25 35.66 21.23
CA ARG A 54 -47.90 36.18 21.43
C ARG A 54 -47.83 37.15 22.63
N ALA A 55 -46.90 36.90 23.56
CA ALA A 55 -46.42 37.90 24.51
C ALA A 55 -45.15 38.55 23.94
N GLU A 56 -45.13 39.86 23.88
CA GLU A 56 -44.01 40.72 23.49
C GLU A 56 -42.92 40.68 24.56
N LEU A 57 -41.66 40.54 24.16
CA LEU A 57 -40.48 40.83 24.96
C LEU A 57 -39.62 41.89 24.25
N PRO A 58 -38.99 42.80 25.02
CA PRO A 58 -38.41 44.04 24.49
C PRO A 58 -37.00 43.84 23.89
N ASP A 59 -36.69 44.79 22.97
CA ASP A 59 -35.44 44.95 22.22
C ASP A 59 -34.16 44.97 23.09
N ALA A 60 -33.13 44.27 22.66
CA ALA A 60 -31.75 44.39 23.15
C ALA A 60 -30.89 45.15 22.11
N PRO A 61 -29.97 46.02 22.54
CA PRO A 61 -29.27 46.96 21.67
C PRO A 61 -28.19 46.33 20.79
N ARG A 62 -28.12 46.87 19.58
CA ARG A 62 -27.16 46.57 18.51
C ARG A 62 -25.77 47.07 18.92
N ALA A 63 -24.78 46.20 18.92
CA ALA A 63 -23.35 46.54 19.06
C ALA A 63 -22.78 46.92 17.68
N GLU A 64 -22.14 48.08 17.63
CA GLU A 64 -21.42 48.63 16.48
C GLU A 64 -20.14 47.81 16.19
N GLN A 65 -19.90 47.51 14.91
CA GLN A 65 -18.63 46.97 14.43
C GLN A 65 -17.71 48.15 14.03
N PRO A 66 -16.40 48.10 14.37
CA PRO A 66 -15.46 49.10 13.89
C PRO A 66 -14.99 48.85 12.46
N ASP A 67 -14.84 49.93 11.71
CA ASP A 67 -14.36 50.02 10.33
C ASP A 67 -12.93 49.47 10.15
N ALA A 68 -12.72 48.75 9.04
CA ALA A 68 -11.40 48.35 8.55
C ALA A 68 -10.80 49.47 7.65
N PRO A 69 -9.52 49.78 7.75
CA PRO A 69 -8.88 50.81 6.94
C PRO A 69 -8.66 50.36 5.49
N ARG A 70 -8.93 51.26 4.55
CA ARG A 70 -8.66 51.19 3.11
C ARG A 70 -7.14 51.22 2.86
N ALA A 71 -6.64 50.32 2.05
CA ALA A 71 -5.30 50.38 1.49
C ALA A 71 -5.31 51.32 0.26
N GLU A 72 -4.34 52.22 0.25
CA GLU A 72 -4.07 53.15 -0.85
C GLU A 72 -3.31 52.45 -1.98
N GLU A 73 -3.70 52.73 -3.22
CA GLU A 73 -2.98 52.34 -4.43
C GLU A 73 -1.72 53.21 -4.60
N GLU A 74 -0.54 52.64 -4.63
CA GLU A 74 0.65 53.28 -5.20
C GLU A 74 1.03 52.60 -6.52
N THR A 75 0.94 53.41 -7.57
CA THR A 75 1.47 53.17 -8.92
C THR A 75 2.96 53.55 -8.96
N GLY A 76 3.82 52.66 -9.51
CA GLY A 76 5.20 53.07 -9.83
C GLY A 76 6.08 51.94 -10.27
N GLY A 77 6.30 51.87 -11.58
CA GLY A 77 7.10 50.86 -12.25
C GLY A 77 8.60 50.90 -11.96
N ALA A 78 9.25 49.80 -12.25
CA ALA A 78 10.56 49.70 -12.90
C ALA A 78 10.94 48.23 -13.09
N GLY A 79 11.15 47.85 -14.34
CA GLY A 79 11.59 46.53 -14.72
C GLY A 79 13.03 46.24 -14.24
N ALA A 80 13.18 45.14 -13.54
CA ALA A 80 14.47 44.53 -13.26
C ALA A 80 14.68 43.34 -14.22
N ARG A 81 15.63 43.53 -15.15
CA ARG A 81 16.13 42.46 -16.04
C ARG A 81 16.97 41.51 -15.21
N TYR A 82 16.67 40.20 -15.28
CA TYR A 82 17.55 39.16 -14.77
C TYR A 82 18.74 38.99 -15.71
N PRO A 83 19.97 38.83 -15.20
CA PRO A 83 21.14 38.55 -16.01
C PRO A 83 21.15 37.08 -16.49
N ASP A 84 21.62 36.87 -17.72
CA ASP A 84 21.81 35.57 -18.37
C ASP A 84 22.82 34.70 -17.61
N PRO A 85 22.61 33.36 -17.58
CA PRO A 85 23.55 32.44 -16.95
C PRO A 85 24.85 32.32 -17.79
N PRO A 86 26.01 32.12 -17.14
CA PRO A 86 27.30 32.00 -17.84
C PRO A 86 27.38 30.66 -18.61
N PRO A 87 28.23 30.61 -19.69
CA PRO A 87 28.35 29.44 -20.55
C PRO A 87 29.02 28.26 -19.81
N ALA A 88 28.51 27.07 -20.08
CA ALA A 88 28.96 25.80 -19.50
C ALA A 88 30.41 25.48 -19.91
N ARG A 89 31.26 25.18 -18.91
CA ARG A 89 32.62 24.65 -19.11
C ARG A 89 32.56 23.17 -19.49
N PRO A 90 33.44 22.66 -20.37
CA PRO A 90 33.48 21.25 -20.74
C PRO A 90 33.92 20.37 -19.56
N ARG A 91 33.15 19.31 -19.29
CA ARG A 91 33.45 18.30 -18.27
C ARG A 91 34.54 17.37 -18.77
N ALA A 92 35.59 17.21 -17.95
CA ALA A 92 36.61 16.18 -18.08
C ALA A 92 36.01 14.76 -17.94
N GLY A 93 36.63 13.84 -18.67
CA GLY A 93 36.14 12.50 -18.92
C GLY A 93 35.83 11.67 -17.66
N THR A 94 34.71 10.99 -17.71
CA THR A 94 34.28 9.90 -16.80
C THR A 94 34.99 8.60 -17.18
N GLN A 95 35.80 8.08 -16.27
CA GLN A 95 36.33 6.72 -16.34
C GLN A 95 35.23 5.71 -16.18
N PRO A 96 35.21 4.57 -16.89
CA PRO A 96 34.22 3.53 -16.75
C PRO A 96 34.41 2.78 -15.43
N MET A 97 33.34 2.68 -14.65
CA MET A 97 33.25 1.91 -13.42
C MET A 97 33.31 0.41 -13.75
N MET A 98 34.30 -0.30 -13.22
CA MET A 98 34.51 -1.73 -13.41
C MET A 98 33.40 -2.53 -12.72
N ILE A 99 32.64 -3.28 -13.52
CA ILE A 99 31.68 -4.31 -13.05
C ILE A 99 32.49 -5.55 -12.63
N PRO A 100 32.21 -6.17 -11.47
CA PRO A 100 32.89 -7.39 -11.06
C PRO A 100 32.58 -8.55 -12.03
N ARG A 101 33.63 -9.26 -12.48
CA ARG A 101 33.56 -10.44 -13.33
C ARG A 101 32.93 -11.62 -12.58
N GLY A 102 31.69 -11.96 -12.89
CA GLY A 102 31.05 -13.17 -12.36
C GLY A 102 29.84 -13.69 -13.15
N TRP A 103 29.27 -12.90 -14.06
CA TRP A 103 27.95 -13.22 -14.67
C TRP A 103 27.96 -13.49 -16.17
N THR A 104 29.10 -13.82 -16.77
CA THR A 104 29.16 -14.18 -18.19
C THR A 104 29.56 -15.65 -18.39
N ARG A 105 28.68 -16.58 -18.03
CA ARG A 105 28.88 -17.98 -18.44
C ARG A 105 27.55 -18.70 -18.61
N ARG A 106 26.76 -18.33 -19.62
CA ARG A 106 25.78 -19.20 -20.31
C ARG A 106 25.05 -18.47 -21.45
N LEU A 107 25.81 -18.03 -22.48
CA LEU A 107 25.24 -17.70 -23.78
C LEU A 107 26.32 -17.98 -24.83
N ARG A 108 26.56 -19.25 -25.14
CA ARG A 108 27.24 -19.67 -26.37
C ARG A 108 26.87 -21.12 -26.66
N ALA A 109 25.86 -21.27 -27.51
CA ALA A 109 25.75 -22.34 -28.50
C ALA A 109 24.35 -22.27 -29.13
N PHE A 110 24.26 -21.66 -30.31
CA PHE A 110 23.44 -22.16 -31.39
C PHE A 110 23.69 -21.25 -32.60
N ARG A 111 24.66 -21.66 -33.39
CA ARG A 111 24.76 -21.31 -34.83
C ARG A 111 25.04 -22.61 -35.56
N GLY A 112 24.07 -23.01 -36.36
CA GLY A 112 24.21 -24.15 -37.29
C GLY A 112 22.97 -24.24 -38.18
N LEU A 113 23.15 -23.87 -39.42
CA LEU A 113 22.18 -23.98 -40.53
C LEU A 113 21.83 -25.44 -40.80
N GLY A 114 20.57 -25.71 -41.18
CA GLY A 114 20.13 -26.96 -41.79
C GLY A 114 18.66 -26.97 -42.12
N THR A 115 18.36 -27.05 -43.42
CA THR A 115 17.06 -27.00 -44.09
C THR A 115 16.18 -28.22 -43.87
N SER A 116 14.85 -28.00 -43.80
CA SER A 116 13.74 -28.86 -44.26
C SER A 116 13.65 -30.30 -43.75
N ASP A 117 12.66 -30.58 -42.87
CA ASP A 117 11.65 -31.62 -43.18
C ASP A 117 10.43 -31.48 -42.23
N ALA A 118 9.22 -31.59 -42.81
CA ALA A 118 7.98 -31.53 -42.07
C ALA A 118 7.70 -32.89 -41.41
N GLY A 119 8.14 -33.03 -40.16
CA GLY A 119 7.85 -34.17 -39.30
C GLY A 119 7.08 -33.71 -38.06
N LEU A 120 5.92 -34.31 -37.80
CA LEU A 120 5.12 -34.15 -36.59
C LEU A 120 5.98 -34.22 -35.33
N ALA A 121 6.13 -33.10 -34.62
CA ALA A 121 6.82 -33.04 -33.36
C ALA A 121 6.04 -33.89 -32.32
N PRO A 122 6.72 -34.70 -31.52
CA PRO A 122 6.09 -35.37 -30.37
C PRO A 122 5.61 -34.32 -29.37
N PRO A 123 4.54 -34.63 -28.58
CA PRO A 123 4.04 -33.70 -27.58
C PRO A 123 5.17 -33.32 -26.64
N HIS A 124 5.39 -32.01 -26.50
CA HIS A 124 6.34 -31.48 -25.51
C HIS A 124 6.05 -32.12 -24.18
N ALA A 125 7.01 -32.89 -23.65
CA ALA A 125 7.00 -33.29 -22.25
C ALA A 125 6.91 -32.00 -21.40
N ALA A 126 5.88 -31.91 -20.58
CA ALA A 126 5.78 -30.86 -19.58
C ALA A 126 7.11 -30.81 -18.81
N PRO A 127 7.65 -29.62 -18.51
CA PRO A 127 8.82 -29.52 -17.66
C PRO A 127 8.54 -30.31 -16.35
N PRO A 128 9.54 -30.99 -15.77
CA PRO A 128 9.34 -31.70 -14.51
C PRO A 128 8.74 -30.72 -13.51
N SER A 129 7.56 -31.04 -12.94
CA SER A 129 6.96 -30.23 -11.89
C SER A 129 7.95 -30.22 -10.74
N VAL A 130 8.59 -29.07 -10.51
CA VAL A 130 9.32 -28.83 -9.28
C VAL A 130 8.31 -29.10 -8.17
N ALA A 131 8.65 -29.93 -7.19
CA ALA A 131 7.75 -30.21 -6.08
C ALA A 131 7.38 -28.88 -5.43
N ALA A 132 6.12 -28.49 -5.56
CA ALA A 132 5.64 -27.24 -4.99
C ALA A 132 5.64 -27.35 -3.47
N GLY A 133 5.99 -26.26 -2.77
CA GLY A 133 5.86 -26.15 -1.33
C GLY A 133 4.42 -26.36 -0.87
N ARG A 134 4.18 -26.40 0.44
CA ARG A 134 2.85 -26.55 1.02
C ARG A 134 2.15 -25.20 1.08
N PHE A 135 0.84 -25.18 0.77
CA PHE A 135 -0.01 -23.98 0.91
C PHE A 135 -1.15 -24.29 1.87
N ASP A 136 -0.83 -24.24 3.15
CA ASP A 136 -1.68 -24.72 4.24
C ASP A 136 -2.73 -23.70 4.65
N ALA A 137 -3.89 -24.18 5.15
CA ALA A 137 -4.93 -23.33 5.71
C ALA A 137 -4.76 -23.23 7.22
N GLY A 138 -4.82 -22.00 7.74
CA GLY A 138 -4.78 -21.71 9.17
C GLY A 138 -5.90 -20.77 9.60
N SER A 139 -6.04 -20.57 10.91
CA SER A 139 -6.91 -19.57 11.49
C SER A 139 -6.36 -19.06 12.81
N TYR A 140 -6.65 -17.80 13.10
CA TYR A 140 -6.33 -17.14 14.37
C TYR A 140 -7.58 -16.49 14.95
N THR A 141 -7.75 -16.56 16.28
CA THR A 141 -8.89 -16.00 17.01
C THR A 141 -8.42 -15.18 18.21
N ASN A 142 -8.97 -13.97 18.36
CA ASN A 142 -8.83 -13.16 19.56
C ASN A 142 -10.14 -12.41 19.85
N ALA A 143 -10.13 -11.43 20.77
CA ALA A 143 -11.30 -10.63 21.13
C ALA A 143 -11.88 -9.81 19.95
N ALA A 144 -11.12 -9.55 18.89
CA ALA A 144 -11.58 -8.85 17.69
C ALA A 144 -12.29 -9.78 16.68
N GLY A 145 -12.24 -11.10 16.90
CA GLY A 145 -12.90 -12.11 16.06
C GLY A 145 -11.93 -13.19 15.58
N THR A 146 -12.32 -13.84 14.47
CA THR A 146 -11.52 -14.88 13.81
C THR A 146 -11.14 -14.46 12.41
N ARG A 147 -9.89 -14.76 12.01
CA ARG A 147 -9.41 -14.63 10.63
C ARG A 147 -8.78 -15.93 10.17
N ARG A 148 -9.15 -16.34 8.96
CA ARG A 148 -8.44 -17.38 8.22
C ARG A 148 -7.21 -16.80 7.56
N TYR A 149 -6.24 -17.65 7.27
CA TYR A 149 -5.08 -17.32 6.46
C TYR A 149 -4.62 -18.54 5.68
N ARG A 150 -3.83 -18.31 4.63
CA ARG A 150 -3.02 -19.33 3.98
C ARG A 150 -1.57 -19.09 4.34
N LEU A 151 -0.81 -20.17 4.48
CA LEU A 151 0.62 -20.12 4.72
C LEU A 151 1.33 -20.96 3.65
N TYR A 152 2.20 -20.31 2.91
CA TYR A 152 3.13 -21.00 2.02
C TYR A 152 4.39 -21.35 2.77
N VAL A 153 4.75 -22.63 2.73
CA VAL A 153 5.97 -23.19 3.31
C VAL A 153 6.78 -23.79 2.18
N PRO A 154 7.94 -23.22 1.83
CA PRO A 154 8.76 -23.68 0.71
C PRO A 154 9.34 -25.08 0.97
N THR A 155 9.67 -25.81 -0.10
CA THR A 155 10.29 -27.15 0.00
C THR A 155 11.66 -27.11 0.69
N GLY A 156 12.35 -25.98 0.61
CA GLY A 156 13.63 -25.75 1.28
C GLY A 156 13.56 -25.54 2.80
N TYR A 157 12.36 -25.51 3.41
CA TYR A 157 12.23 -25.34 4.86
C TYR A 157 12.66 -26.62 5.60
N THR A 158 13.71 -26.51 6.41
CA THR A 158 14.31 -27.62 7.19
C THR A 158 14.05 -27.51 8.70
N GLY A 159 13.34 -26.47 9.14
CA GLY A 159 13.16 -26.14 10.56
C GLY A 159 14.08 -25.00 11.05
N ASP A 160 14.99 -24.53 10.22
CA ASP A 160 15.82 -23.37 10.50
C ASP A 160 15.01 -22.08 10.44
N PRO A 161 15.38 -21.02 11.21
CA PRO A 161 14.68 -19.74 11.19
C PRO A 161 14.69 -19.08 9.81
N LEU A 162 13.51 -18.92 9.21
CA LEU A 162 13.31 -18.28 7.91
C LEU A 162 12.70 -16.87 8.04
N PRO A 163 12.86 -16.01 7.02
CA PRO A 163 12.08 -14.78 6.89
C PRO A 163 10.59 -15.09 6.74
N LEU A 164 9.75 -14.16 7.17
CA LEU A 164 8.29 -14.19 6.97
C LEU A 164 7.81 -12.93 6.26
N VAL A 165 7.06 -13.09 5.17
CA VAL A 165 6.34 -12.02 4.51
C VAL A 165 4.84 -12.20 4.72
N VAL A 166 4.17 -11.17 5.29
CA VAL A 166 2.71 -11.14 5.45
C VAL A 166 2.12 -10.35 4.31
N MET A 167 1.32 -11.00 3.45
CA MET A 167 0.76 -10.46 2.22
C MET A 167 -0.74 -10.19 2.37
N LEU A 168 -1.15 -8.90 2.27
CA LEU A 168 -2.53 -8.46 2.47
C LEU A 168 -3.20 -8.16 1.12
N HIS A 169 -4.21 -8.95 0.78
CA HIS A 169 -4.91 -8.88 -0.51
C HIS A 169 -5.72 -7.57 -0.68
N GLY A 170 -5.98 -7.19 -1.93
CA GLY A 170 -6.88 -6.10 -2.28
C GLY A 170 -8.35 -6.45 -2.07
N GLY A 171 -9.22 -5.45 -2.20
CA GLY A 171 -10.67 -5.66 -2.16
C GLY A 171 -11.13 -6.66 -3.21
N THR A 172 -12.17 -7.45 -2.89
CA THR A 172 -12.76 -8.53 -3.71
C THR A 172 -11.85 -9.72 -4.01
N GLN A 173 -10.59 -9.70 -3.56
CA GLN A 173 -9.67 -10.83 -3.62
C GLN A 173 -9.78 -11.69 -2.35
N ASP A 174 -9.12 -12.84 -2.40
CA ASP A 174 -8.86 -13.73 -1.27
C ASP A 174 -7.37 -14.13 -1.25
N ALA A 175 -6.97 -14.92 -0.26
CA ALA A 175 -5.58 -15.34 -0.08
C ALA A 175 -5.03 -16.13 -1.28
N VAL A 176 -5.86 -16.97 -1.90
CA VAL A 176 -5.45 -17.85 -3.02
C VAL A 176 -5.26 -17.06 -4.30
N THR A 177 -6.25 -16.23 -4.65
CA THR A 177 -6.19 -15.38 -5.86
C THR A 177 -5.10 -14.33 -5.75
N PHE A 178 -4.81 -13.81 -4.56
CA PHE A 178 -3.73 -12.84 -4.36
C PHE A 178 -2.35 -13.50 -4.43
N ALA A 179 -2.18 -14.69 -3.85
CA ALA A 179 -0.93 -15.45 -3.98
C ALA A 179 -0.61 -15.76 -5.45
N ALA A 180 -1.62 -16.21 -6.22
CA ALA A 180 -1.48 -16.47 -7.65
C ALA A 180 -1.14 -15.20 -8.43
N ALA A 181 -1.84 -14.08 -8.15
CA ALA A 181 -1.64 -12.81 -8.85
C ALA A 181 -0.25 -12.21 -8.66
N THR A 182 0.32 -12.33 -7.46
CA THR A 182 1.62 -11.76 -7.11
C THR A 182 2.81 -12.64 -7.48
N GLY A 183 2.61 -13.95 -7.68
CA GLY A 183 3.70 -14.91 -7.87
C GLY A 183 4.64 -15.03 -6.64
N MET A 184 4.23 -14.52 -5.47
CA MET A 184 5.09 -14.46 -4.29
C MET A 184 5.49 -15.85 -3.78
N ASN A 185 4.67 -16.88 -4.02
CA ASN A 185 5.00 -18.26 -3.66
C ASN A 185 6.17 -18.82 -4.48
N ASP A 186 6.29 -18.42 -5.77
CA ASP A 186 7.39 -18.86 -6.63
C ASP A 186 8.72 -18.24 -6.15
N LEU A 187 8.68 -16.99 -5.68
CA LEU A 187 9.82 -16.34 -5.04
C LEU A 187 10.16 -17.01 -3.71
N ALA A 188 9.15 -17.35 -2.92
CA ALA A 188 9.33 -18.03 -1.64
C ALA A 188 9.96 -19.42 -1.81
N GLU A 189 9.60 -20.14 -2.87
CA GLU A 189 10.21 -21.41 -3.23
C GLU A 189 11.68 -21.24 -3.66
N ARG A 190 11.96 -20.21 -4.46
CA ARG A 190 13.32 -19.91 -4.96
C ARG A 190 14.28 -19.46 -3.86
N ASP A 191 13.83 -18.55 -3.00
CA ASP A 191 14.68 -17.83 -2.05
C ASP A 191 14.52 -18.31 -0.61
N THR A 192 13.67 -19.30 -0.38
CA THR A 192 13.44 -19.99 0.90
C THR A 192 12.97 -19.02 2.01
N PHE A 193 11.72 -18.56 1.93
CA PHE A 193 11.05 -17.79 2.97
C PHE A 193 9.57 -18.20 3.11
N LEU A 194 8.95 -17.87 4.24
CA LEU A 194 7.54 -18.14 4.52
C LEU A 194 6.66 -16.98 4.02
N VAL A 195 5.45 -17.31 3.50
CA VAL A 195 4.48 -16.27 3.14
C VAL A 195 3.13 -16.57 3.79
N ALA A 196 2.67 -15.63 4.64
CA ALA A 196 1.35 -15.71 5.25
C ALA A 196 0.38 -14.75 4.53
N TYR A 197 -0.79 -15.25 4.17
CA TYR A 197 -1.86 -14.50 3.50
C TYR A 197 -3.11 -14.45 4.41
N PRO A 198 -3.23 -13.49 5.33
CA PRO A 198 -4.47 -13.26 6.04
C PRO A 198 -5.63 -12.99 5.08
N GLU A 199 -6.84 -13.44 5.41
CA GLU A 199 -8.00 -13.34 4.54
C GLU A 199 -9.12 -12.54 5.18
N GLN A 200 -9.62 -11.51 4.48
CA GLN A 200 -10.76 -10.72 4.91
C GLN A 200 -12.07 -11.40 4.51
N PRO A 201 -12.86 -11.91 5.45
CA PRO A 201 -14.11 -12.60 5.12
C PRO A 201 -15.22 -11.61 4.77
N ARG A 202 -16.17 -12.06 3.95
CA ARG A 202 -17.37 -11.28 3.60
C ARG A 202 -18.23 -10.88 4.80
N SER A 203 -18.16 -11.64 5.90
CA SER A 203 -18.87 -11.33 7.16
C SER A 203 -18.27 -10.09 7.86
N ALA A 204 -16.99 -9.80 7.67
CA ALA A 204 -16.34 -8.61 8.23
C ALA A 204 -16.44 -7.39 7.29
N ASN A 205 -16.41 -7.64 5.97
CA ASN A 205 -16.68 -6.64 4.94
C ASN A 205 -17.26 -7.33 3.70
N PRO A 206 -18.47 -6.98 3.23
CA PRO A 206 -19.13 -7.65 2.09
C PRO A 206 -18.31 -7.64 0.80
N GLY A 207 -17.47 -6.64 0.58
CA GLY A 207 -16.54 -6.53 -0.55
C GLY A 207 -15.15 -7.10 -0.27
N GLN A 208 -14.94 -7.73 0.89
CA GLN A 208 -13.65 -8.27 1.31
C GLN A 208 -12.53 -7.21 1.34
N TYR A 209 -12.88 -5.92 1.57
CA TYR A 209 -11.91 -4.85 1.81
C TYR A 209 -11.46 -4.86 3.25
N TRP A 210 -10.18 -4.69 3.53
CA TRP A 210 -9.70 -4.33 4.86
C TRP A 210 -10.30 -2.98 5.27
N ASN A 211 -10.76 -2.88 6.52
CA ASN A 211 -11.47 -1.68 7.02
C ASN A 211 -10.49 -0.61 7.52
N TRP A 212 -9.41 -0.37 6.79
CA TRP A 212 -8.29 0.52 7.07
C TRP A 212 -8.70 1.96 7.40
N PHE A 213 -9.89 2.40 6.98
CA PHE A 213 -10.44 3.74 7.17
C PHE A 213 -11.26 3.90 8.46
N THR A 214 -11.38 2.87 9.27
CA THR A 214 -12.15 2.93 10.52
C THR A 214 -11.19 3.05 11.70
N PRO A 215 -11.33 4.04 12.62
CA PRO A 215 -10.37 4.27 13.70
C PRO A 215 -10.05 3.03 14.55
N ARG A 216 -11.05 2.17 14.80
CA ARG A 216 -10.84 0.89 15.50
C ARG A 216 -9.89 -0.05 14.76
N HIS A 217 -9.83 0.04 13.44
CA HIS A 217 -8.97 -0.78 12.58
C HIS A 217 -7.66 -0.06 12.20
N GLN A 218 -7.28 0.97 12.95
CA GLN A 218 -6.02 1.70 12.83
C GLN A 218 -5.20 1.67 14.13
N SER A 219 -5.66 0.92 15.12
CA SER A 219 -5.04 0.92 16.46
C SER A 219 -4.42 -0.43 16.78
N ARG A 220 -3.30 -0.38 17.52
CA ARG A 220 -2.68 -1.56 18.10
C ARG A 220 -3.65 -2.27 19.04
N ASP A 221 -3.59 -3.59 19.09
CA ASP A 221 -4.38 -4.49 19.96
C ASP A 221 -5.91 -4.39 19.76
N ALA A 222 -6.37 -3.79 18.65
CA ALA A 222 -7.77 -3.67 18.31
C ALA A 222 -8.06 -4.05 16.86
N GLY A 223 -9.29 -4.48 16.58
CA GLY A 223 -9.80 -4.71 15.23
C GLY A 223 -8.94 -5.65 14.37
N GLU A 224 -8.88 -5.38 13.08
CA GLU A 224 -8.13 -6.17 12.10
C GLU A 224 -6.62 -6.18 12.33
N PRO A 225 -5.98 -5.06 12.73
CA PRO A 225 -4.54 -5.07 13.03
C PRO A 225 -4.17 -6.10 14.11
N SER A 226 -4.99 -6.26 15.16
CA SER A 226 -4.71 -7.24 16.21
C SER A 226 -4.81 -8.69 15.71
N LEU A 227 -5.67 -8.96 14.74
CA LEU A 227 -5.81 -10.28 14.12
C LEU A 227 -4.63 -10.59 13.19
N ILE A 228 -4.21 -9.63 12.37
CA ILE A 228 -3.06 -9.76 11.48
C ILE A 228 -1.77 -9.96 12.29
N ALA A 229 -1.57 -9.15 13.34
CA ALA A 229 -0.43 -9.30 14.24
C ALA A 229 -0.45 -10.65 14.97
N GLY A 230 -1.63 -11.12 15.36
CA GLY A 230 -1.80 -12.44 15.98
C GLY A 230 -1.49 -13.59 15.05
N ILE A 231 -1.90 -13.53 13.78
CA ILE A 231 -1.51 -14.50 12.73
C ILE A 231 0.02 -14.50 12.57
N THR A 232 0.61 -13.30 12.46
CA THR A 232 2.06 -13.16 12.35
C THR A 232 2.78 -13.84 13.51
N GLY A 233 2.36 -13.55 14.75
CA GLY A 233 2.94 -14.16 15.94
C GLY A 233 2.75 -15.67 16.00
N GLN A 234 1.57 -16.18 15.64
CA GLN A 234 1.32 -17.62 15.57
C GLN A 234 2.26 -18.31 14.58
N VAL A 235 2.42 -17.76 13.38
CA VAL A 235 3.35 -18.31 12.38
C VAL A 235 4.80 -18.24 12.87
N MET A 236 5.18 -17.13 13.53
CA MET A 236 6.52 -17.02 14.11
C MET A 236 6.81 -18.07 15.17
N ASP A 237 5.84 -18.35 16.02
CA ASP A 237 5.98 -19.37 17.09
C ASP A 237 5.97 -20.79 16.51
N ASP A 238 5.08 -21.07 15.54
CA ASP A 238 4.89 -22.42 14.97
C ASP A 238 6.06 -22.85 14.06
N TYR A 239 6.73 -21.90 13.39
CA TYR A 239 7.78 -22.17 12.40
C TYR A 239 9.17 -21.63 12.79
N GLY A 240 9.33 -21.06 13.97
CA GLY A 240 10.62 -20.55 14.41
C GLY A 240 11.17 -19.44 13.52
N VAL A 241 10.31 -18.48 13.09
CA VAL A 241 10.67 -17.40 12.18
C VAL A 241 11.78 -16.51 12.75
N ASP A 242 12.70 -16.07 11.88
CA ASP A 242 13.69 -15.05 12.23
C ASP A 242 12.99 -13.72 12.54
N ALA A 243 12.92 -13.36 13.81
CA ALA A 243 12.22 -12.16 14.28
C ALA A 243 12.81 -10.86 13.72
N SER A 244 14.03 -10.87 13.19
CA SER A 244 14.63 -9.70 12.53
C SER A 244 14.19 -9.56 11.06
N ARG A 245 13.57 -10.57 10.48
CA ARG A 245 13.18 -10.63 9.07
C ARG A 245 11.68 -10.94 8.91
N VAL A 246 10.83 -10.15 9.56
CA VAL A 246 9.37 -10.21 9.45
C VAL A 246 8.88 -8.96 8.74
N TYR A 247 8.16 -9.13 7.64
CA TYR A 247 7.77 -8.05 6.75
C TYR A 247 6.26 -8.07 6.48
N VAL A 248 5.68 -6.91 6.13
CA VAL A 248 4.28 -6.82 5.74
C VAL A 248 4.14 -6.08 4.43
N ALA A 249 3.34 -6.62 3.51
CA ALA A 249 3.04 -5.96 2.25
C ALA A 249 1.58 -6.14 1.86
N GLY A 250 1.10 -5.31 0.92
CA GLY A 250 -0.26 -5.48 0.43
C GLY A 250 -0.59 -4.61 -0.78
N PHE A 251 -1.75 -4.91 -1.35
CA PHE A 251 -2.30 -4.26 -2.54
C PHE A 251 -3.58 -3.49 -2.21
N SER A 252 -3.73 -2.26 -2.73
CA SER A 252 -4.97 -1.48 -2.61
C SER A 252 -5.41 -1.33 -1.14
N ALA A 253 -6.58 -1.84 -0.76
CA ALA A 253 -7.04 -1.89 0.63
C ALA A 253 -6.06 -2.66 1.55
N GLY A 254 -5.42 -3.72 1.02
CA GLY A 254 -4.36 -4.45 1.73
C GLY A 254 -3.09 -3.62 1.87
N GLY A 255 -2.75 -2.81 0.87
CA GLY A 255 -1.65 -1.85 0.95
C GLY A 255 -1.88 -0.77 2.01
N ALA A 256 -3.11 -0.22 2.08
CA ALA A 256 -3.48 0.70 3.13
C ALA A 256 -3.45 0.03 4.54
N MET A 257 -3.87 -1.24 4.63
CA MET A 257 -3.75 -1.99 5.89
C MET A 257 -2.28 -2.32 6.22
N ALA A 258 -1.40 -2.56 5.23
CA ALA A 258 0.03 -2.73 5.46
C ALA A 258 0.66 -1.46 6.05
N ALA A 259 0.26 -0.27 5.57
CA ALA A 259 0.66 1.01 6.17
C ALA A 259 0.16 1.15 7.63
N VAL A 260 -1.07 0.70 7.91
CA VAL A 260 -1.59 0.63 9.28
C VAL A 260 -0.75 -0.32 10.14
N MET A 261 -0.39 -1.50 9.63
CA MET A 261 0.43 -2.47 10.37
C MET A 261 1.82 -1.92 10.67
N ALA A 262 2.45 -1.24 9.71
CA ALA A 262 3.74 -0.57 9.91
C ALA A 262 3.70 0.48 11.03
N ALA A 263 2.62 1.27 11.09
CA ALA A 263 2.44 2.30 12.11
C ALA A 263 2.05 1.74 13.50
N ALA A 264 1.17 0.72 13.52
CA ALA A 264 0.65 0.16 14.77
C ALA A 264 1.59 -0.87 15.42
N TYR A 265 2.42 -1.57 14.64
CA TYR A 265 3.31 -2.63 15.08
C TYR A 265 4.75 -2.49 14.54
N PRO A 266 5.41 -1.31 14.74
CA PRO A 266 6.77 -1.09 14.27
C PRO A 266 7.81 -1.98 14.97
N ASP A 267 7.42 -2.60 16.09
CA ASP A 267 8.20 -3.57 16.84
C ASP A 267 8.02 -5.02 16.32
N LEU A 268 7.06 -5.30 15.47
CA LEU A 268 6.81 -6.63 14.90
C LEU A 268 7.45 -6.78 13.51
N TYR A 269 7.34 -5.75 12.68
CA TYR A 269 7.82 -5.78 11.31
C TYR A 269 9.15 -5.04 11.15
N ALA A 270 9.99 -5.49 10.23
CA ALA A 270 11.28 -4.89 9.90
C ALA A 270 11.15 -3.84 8.78
N ALA A 271 10.28 -4.10 7.80
CA ALA A 271 9.96 -3.19 6.72
C ALA A 271 8.54 -3.44 6.19
N ALA A 272 8.03 -2.50 5.38
CA ALA A 272 6.71 -2.60 4.78
C ALA A 272 6.74 -2.35 3.26
N GLY A 273 5.79 -2.97 2.52
CA GLY A 273 5.57 -2.79 1.09
C GLY A 273 4.12 -2.38 0.80
N VAL A 274 3.93 -1.30 0.05
CA VAL A 274 2.60 -0.80 -0.30
C VAL A 274 2.47 -0.68 -1.81
N HIS A 275 1.54 -1.43 -2.40
CA HIS A 275 1.21 -1.30 -3.81
C HIS A 275 -0.18 -0.66 -3.98
N SER A 276 -0.26 0.52 -4.62
CA SER A 276 -1.52 1.25 -4.89
C SER A 276 -2.38 1.44 -3.63
N GLY A 277 -1.75 1.68 -2.48
CA GLY A 277 -2.40 1.86 -1.18
C GLY A 277 -2.47 3.32 -0.74
N LEU A 278 -2.82 3.52 0.52
CA LEU A 278 -2.93 4.82 1.17
C LEU A 278 -2.16 4.81 2.50
N ALA A 279 -1.77 5.97 2.95
CA ALA A 279 -1.03 6.13 4.18
C ALA A 279 -1.89 5.86 5.43
N TYR A 280 -1.24 5.58 6.56
CA TYR A 280 -1.89 5.43 7.86
C TYR A 280 -2.71 6.67 8.20
N ALA A 281 -3.93 6.47 8.70
CA ALA A 281 -4.86 7.54 9.08
C ALA A 281 -5.21 8.53 7.95
N ALA A 282 -5.07 8.15 6.67
CA ALA A 282 -5.55 8.93 5.53
C ALA A 282 -7.08 9.15 5.54
N ALA A 283 -7.82 8.32 6.30
CA ALA A 283 -9.26 8.44 6.48
C ALA A 283 -9.69 7.94 7.86
N ASP A 284 -10.87 8.37 8.32
CA ASP A 284 -11.49 8.02 9.60
C ASP A 284 -12.90 7.42 9.43
N ASN A 285 -13.44 7.42 8.22
CA ASN A 285 -14.74 6.87 7.86
C ASN A 285 -14.79 6.57 6.35
N LEU A 286 -15.86 5.88 5.92
CA LEU A 286 -16.03 5.48 4.52
C LEU A 286 -16.04 6.68 3.53
N ARG A 287 -16.61 7.82 3.94
CA ARG A 287 -16.68 9.02 3.09
C ARG A 287 -15.31 9.65 2.88
N SER A 288 -14.53 9.79 3.96
CA SER A 288 -13.17 10.30 3.89
C SER A 288 -12.23 9.32 3.17
N ALA A 289 -12.44 7.99 3.35
CA ALA A 289 -11.71 6.98 2.59
C ALA A 289 -11.91 7.14 1.08
N TYR A 290 -13.17 7.30 0.67
CA TYR A 290 -13.47 7.48 -0.74
C TYR A 290 -12.87 8.79 -1.30
N ALA A 291 -12.92 9.87 -0.51
CA ALA A 291 -12.31 11.15 -0.90
C ALA A 291 -10.78 11.02 -1.03
N ALA A 292 -10.09 10.36 -0.08
CA ALA A 292 -8.65 10.13 -0.13
C ALA A 292 -8.25 9.25 -1.33
N MET A 293 -9.02 8.21 -1.61
CA MET A 293 -8.80 7.38 -2.79
C MET A 293 -8.89 8.17 -4.10
N LYS A 294 -9.86 9.08 -4.24
CA LYS A 294 -10.13 9.79 -5.50
C LYS A 294 -9.30 11.04 -5.72
N HIS A 295 -8.99 11.74 -4.66
CA HIS A 295 -8.43 13.10 -4.74
C HIS A 295 -7.05 13.20 -4.07
N GLY A 296 -6.48 12.07 -3.64
CA GLY A 296 -5.27 12.07 -2.83
C GLY A 296 -5.52 12.48 -1.38
N PRO A 297 -4.46 12.53 -0.58
CA PRO A 297 -4.55 12.82 0.84
C PRO A 297 -5.01 14.25 1.11
N LYS A 298 -5.73 14.43 2.23
CA LYS A 298 -5.97 15.75 2.79
C LYS A 298 -4.80 16.17 3.68
N PRO A 299 -4.55 17.50 3.84
CA PRO A 299 -3.61 17.98 4.84
C PRO A 299 -3.93 17.34 6.19
N ARG A 300 -2.93 16.76 6.84
CA ARG A 300 -3.09 16.05 8.10
C ARG A 300 -3.05 16.98 9.28
N SER A 301 -3.94 16.71 10.26
CA SER A 301 -3.93 17.33 11.58
C SER A 301 -3.13 16.51 12.62
N ARG A 302 -2.55 15.36 12.22
CA ARG A 302 -1.81 14.44 13.12
C ARG A 302 -0.33 14.44 12.78
N PRO A 303 0.57 14.33 13.79
CA PRO A 303 1.98 14.10 13.54
C PRO A 303 2.16 12.76 12.80
N PRO A 304 3.22 12.61 11.99
CA PRO A 304 3.56 11.36 11.35
C PRO A 304 3.72 10.26 12.40
N ALA A 305 3.24 9.06 12.11
CA ALA A 305 3.47 7.90 12.97
C ALA A 305 4.92 7.41 12.79
N PRO A 306 5.52 6.76 13.80
CA PRO A 306 6.76 6.03 13.62
C PRO A 306 6.62 5.08 12.43
N THR A 307 7.53 5.16 11.48
CA THR A 307 7.43 4.37 10.26
C THR A 307 8.64 3.45 10.10
N LEU A 308 8.39 2.31 9.48
CA LEU A 308 9.40 1.35 9.07
C LEU A 308 10.00 1.77 7.72
N PRO A 309 11.15 1.22 7.31
CA PRO A 309 11.57 1.26 5.93
C PRO A 309 10.43 0.84 5.00
N LEU A 310 10.21 1.62 3.93
CA LEU A 310 8.99 1.52 3.12
C LEU A 310 9.30 1.49 1.62
N ILE A 311 8.78 0.49 0.91
CA ILE A 311 8.76 0.47 -0.55
C ILE A 311 7.33 0.65 -1.06
N VAL A 312 7.14 1.59 -2.01
CA VAL A 312 5.84 1.97 -2.56
C VAL A 312 5.85 1.81 -4.08
N PHE A 313 4.89 1.06 -4.60
CA PHE A 313 4.59 0.95 -6.03
C PHE A 313 3.24 1.60 -6.34
N HIS A 314 3.17 2.37 -7.45
CA HIS A 314 1.92 2.97 -7.89
C HIS A 314 1.91 3.23 -9.41
N GLY A 315 0.83 2.88 -10.08
CA GLY A 315 0.60 3.24 -11.47
C GLY A 315 0.22 4.73 -11.60
N ASP A 316 0.84 5.46 -12.53
CA ASP A 316 0.55 6.91 -12.71
C ASP A 316 -0.81 7.20 -13.37
N ARG A 317 -1.50 6.16 -13.87
CA ARG A 317 -2.88 6.21 -14.38
C ARG A 317 -3.88 5.44 -13.52
N ASP A 318 -3.56 5.24 -12.26
CA ASP A 318 -4.47 4.58 -11.33
C ASP A 318 -5.73 5.45 -11.11
N ALA A 319 -6.86 4.99 -11.63
CA ALA A 319 -8.15 5.68 -11.55
C ALA A 319 -8.98 5.27 -10.30
N ILE A 320 -8.48 4.31 -9.51
CA ILE A 320 -9.14 3.81 -8.29
C ILE A 320 -8.55 4.50 -7.06
N VAL A 321 -7.23 4.48 -6.94
CA VAL A 321 -6.46 5.15 -5.89
C VAL A 321 -5.56 6.18 -6.54
N ALA A 322 -5.80 7.46 -6.30
CA ALA A 322 -5.02 8.55 -6.89
C ALA A 322 -3.51 8.39 -6.60
N PRO A 323 -2.64 8.54 -7.62
CA PRO A 323 -1.19 8.36 -7.47
C PRO A 323 -0.54 9.26 -6.42
N ASP A 324 -1.15 10.39 -6.07
CA ASP A 324 -0.68 11.30 -5.02
C ASP A 324 -0.61 10.63 -3.64
N ASN A 325 -1.38 9.56 -3.41
CA ASN A 325 -1.28 8.77 -2.18
C ASN A 325 0.09 8.09 -2.01
N ALA A 326 0.80 7.82 -3.10
CA ALA A 326 2.16 7.29 -3.03
C ALA A 326 3.17 8.34 -2.50
N ALA A 327 2.98 9.61 -2.81
CA ALA A 327 3.80 10.68 -2.26
C ALA A 327 3.56 10.83 -0.75
N ASP A 328 2.30 10.80 -0.32
CA ASP A 328 1.90 10.90 1.08
C ASP A 328 2.48 9.76 1.95
N LEU A 329 2.52 8.53 1.43
CA LEU A 329 3.17 7.39 2.07
C LEU A 329 4.68 7.64 2.31
N ILE A 330 5.35 8.20 1.32
CA ILE A 330 6.78 8.54 1.40
C ILE A 330 7.02 9.68 2.38
N ASP A 331 6.21 10.74 2.32
CA ASP A 331 6.33 11.90 3.20
C ASP A 331 6.19 11.47 4.68
N ASP A 332 5.27 10.53 4.98
CA ASP A 332 5.14 9.95 6.32
C ASP A 332 6.38 9.16 6.73
N ALA A 333 6.86 8.27 5.84
CA ALA A 333 8.01 7.44 6.14
C ALA A 333 9.25 8.29 6.47
N VAL A 334 9.44 9.36 5.72
CA VAL A 334 10.57 10.26 5.90
C VAL A 334 10.42 11.15 7.13
N ALA A 335 9.24 11.74 7.35
CA ALA A 335 8.98 12.58 8.51
C ALA A 335 9.09 11.79 9.83
N GLY A 336 8.53 10.58 9.88
CA GLY A 336 8.60 9.72 11.07
C GLY A 336 10.01 9.26 11.43
N SER A 337 10.92 9.20 10.45
CA SER A 337 12.33 8.85 10.69
C SER A 337 13.14 9.99 11.30
N THR A 338 12.83 11.24 10.98
CA THR A 338 13.52 12.41 11.54
C THR A 338 13.20 12.61 13.02
N ASP A 339 11.97 12.33 13.46
CA ASP A 339 11.58 12.46 14.87
C ASP A 339 12.23 11.43 15.80
N LEU A 340 12.59 10.25 15.29
CA LEU A 340 13.23 9.20 16.10
C LEU A 340 14.72 9.46 16.40
N GLN A 341 15.40 10.32 15.63
CA GLN A 341 16.84 10.60 15.76
C GLN A 341 17.16 11.97 16.37
N LEU A 342 16.19 12.87 16.45
CA LEU A 342 16.42 14.24 16.91
C LEU A 342 15.70 14.51 18.24
N GLY A 343 16.28 14.01 19.33
CA GLY A 343 16.09 14.62 20.65
C GLY A 343 16.68 16.06 20.73
N THR A 344 16.87 16.73 19.59
CA THR A 344 17.37 18.11 19.48
C THR A 344 16.54 18.90 18.47
N THR A 345 15.95 19.96 18.98
CA THR A 345 14.97 20.86 18.35
C THR A 345 15.52 21.84 17.29
N ASP A 346 16.69 21.62 16.69
CA ASP A 346 17.41 22.66 15.93
C ASP A 346 17.65 22.36 14.44
N LEU A 347 16.80 21.58 13.76
CA LEU A 347 16.85 21.53 12.30
C LEU A 347 15.71 22.36 11.68
N PRO A 348 15.98 23.16 10.62
CA PRO A 348 14.95 23.95 9.97
C PRO A 348 13.92 23.02 9.34
N LEU A 349 12.70 23.07 9.83
CA LEU A 349 11.51 22.52 9.23
C LEU A 349 11.41 22.99 7.77
N GLY A 350 11.51 22.09 6.79
CA GLY A 350 11.12 22.45 5.45
C GLY A 350 11.97 22.00 4.26
N ARG A 351 13.00 21.15 4.43
CA ARG A 351 13.67 20.59 3.25
C ARG A 351 13.15 19.16 3.01
N PRO A 352 12.40 18.93 1.91
CA PRO A 352 12.04 17.56 1.56
C PRO A 352 13.31 16.72 1.39
N PRO A 353 13.29 15.45 1.82
CA PRO A 353 14.45 14.57 1.64
C PRO A 353 14.81 14.53 0.16
N THR A 354 16.07 14.75 -0.15
CA THR A 354 16.57 14.66 -1.51
C THR A 354 16.60 13.20 -1.93
N GLY A 355 15.59 12.79 -2.71
CA GLY A 355 15.56 11.47 -3.31
C GLY A 355 16.51 11.36 -4.51
N VAL A 356 17.20 10.23 -4.61
CA VAL A 356 17.95 9.87 -5.83
C VAL A 356 17.00 9.24 -6.83
N THR A 357 16.83 9.91 -7.97
CA THR A 357 15.92 9.46 -9.02
C THR A 357 16.65 8.63 -10.08
N SER A 358 16.10 7.47 -10.39
CA SER A 358 16.47 6.65 -11.55
C SER A 358 15.24 6.38 -12.43
N ARG A 359 15.47 6.14 -13.72
CA ARG A 359 14.43 5.80 -14.68
C ARG A 359 14.83 4.54 -15.42
N GLY A 360 13.84 3.70 -15.72
CA GLY A 360 14.03 2.48 -16.48
C GLY A 360 12.79 2.15 -17.32
N GLN A 361 12.92 1.09 -18.10
CA GLN A 361 11.82 0.54 -18.89
C GLN A 361 11.94 -0.99 -18.91
N VAL A 362 10.83 -1.66 -18.67
CA VAL A 362 10.73 -3.11 -18.87
C VAL A 362 10.78 -3.39 -20.38
N PRO A 363 11.57 -4.33 -20.87
CA PRO A 363 11.62 -4.67 -22.29
C PRO A 363 10.23 -5.04 -22.83
N GLY A 364 9.72 -4.25 -23.79
CA GLY A 364 8.35 -4.40 -24.31
C GLY A 364 7.23 -4.02 -23.33
N GLY A 365 7.57 -3.45 -22.18
CA GLY A 365 6.64 -3.11 -21.13
C GLY A 365 6.62 -1.62 -20.78
N HIS A 366 6.25 -1.32 -19.55
CA HIS A 366 6.14 0.03 -19.03
C HIS A 366 7.49 0.65 -18.70
N ALA A 367 7.61 1.96 -18.95
CA ALA A 367 8.63 2.78 -18.32
C ALA A 367 8.29 3.01 -16.85
N TYR A 368 9.30 3.27 -16.03
CA TYR A 368 9.10 3.58 -14.61
C TYR A 368 10.11 4.62 -14.12
N THR A 369 9.74 5.28 -13.05
CA THR A 369 10.62 6.16 -12.26
C THR A 369 10.71 5.59 -10.85
N ARG A 370 11.94 5.33 -10.38
CA ARG A 370 12.25 4.96 -8.99
C ARG A 370 12.94 6.12 -8.30
N ILE A 371 12.48 6.46 -7.10
CA ILE A 371 13.10 7.47 -6.24
C ILE A 371 13.45 6.80 -4.91
N CYS A 372 14.74 6.83 -4.56
CA CYS A 372 15.26 6.30 -3.30
C CYS A 372 15.52 7.45 -2.33
N TYR A 373 14.99 7.37 -1.12
CA TYR A 373 15.14 8.35 -0.05
C TYR A 373 16.07 7.78 1.02
N ALA A 374 17.18 8.47 1.25
CA ALA A 374 18.17 8.04 2.23
C ALA A 374 17.77 8.45 3.65
N SER A 375 18.07 7.58 4.62
CA SER A 375 18.04 7.95 6.03
C SER A 375 19.24 8.84 6.38
N PRO A 376 19.18 9.63 7.47
CA PRO A 376 20.34 10.39 7.97
C PRO A 376 21.55 9.51 8.25
N GLY A 377 21.40 8.24 8.54
CA GLY A 377 22.48 7.26 8.75
C GLY A 377 23.07 6.65 7.47
N GLY A 378 22.58 7.04 6.28
CA GLY A 378 23.14 6.65 4.97
C GLY A 378 22.51 5.42 4.31
N GLY A 379 21.60 4.69 4.99
CA GLY A 379 20.80 3.61 4.38
C GLY A 379 19.60 4.14 3.58
N ILE A 380 19.01 3.33 2.72
CA ILE A 380 17.74 3.67 2.04
C ILE A 380 16.61 3.50 3.06
N LEU A 381 15.86 4.57 3.32
CA LEU A 381 14.70 4.57 4.19
C LEU A 381 13.42 4.23 3.44
N ALA A 382 13.26 4.80 2.23
CA ALA A 382 12.07 4.58 1.44
C ALA A 382 12.37 4.58 -0.06
N GLU A 383 11.54 3.84 -0.80
CA GLU A 383 11.55 3.80 -2.26
C GLU A 383 10.17 4.08 -2.82
N ARG A 384 10.07 4.94 -3.83
CA ARG A 384 8.86 5.17 -4.60
C ARG A 384 9.05 4.76 -6.05
N TRP A 385 8.21 3.82 -6.50
CA TRP A 385 8.15 3.38 -7.88
C TRP A 385 6.88 3.91 -8.54
N SER A 386 7.03 4.78 -9.54
CA SER A 386 5.92 5.26 -10.38
C SER A 386 5.95 4.52 -11.71
N ILE A 387 4.94 3.71 -11.99
CA ILE A 387 4.84 2.88 -13.18
C ILE A 387 4.04 3.64 -14.23
N HIS A 388 4.73 4.06 -15.32
CA HIS A 388 4.13 4.92 -16.32
C HIS A 388 3.10 4.17 -17.16
N GLN A 389 1.93 4.79 -17.34
CA GLN A 389 0.78 4.26 -18.06
C GLN A 389 0.12 3.02 -17.44
N SER A 390 0.53 2.58 -16.26
CA SER A 390 -0.13 1.51 -15.52
C SER A 390 -1.31 2.04 -14.71
N GLY A 391 -2.37 1.23 -14.60
CA GLY A 391 -3.56 1.49 -13.81
C GLY A 391 -3.47 0.90 -12.40
N HIS A 392 -4.66 0.53 -11.84
CA HIS A 392 -4.79 -0.10 -10.53
C HIS A 392 -4.55 -1.61 -10.62
N SER A 393 -3.29 -2.02 -10.71
CA SER A 393 -2.88 -3.42 -10.91
C SER A 393 -1.55 -3.69 -10.24
N TRP A 394 -1.32 -4.93 -9.78
CA TRP A 394 -0.03 -5.39 -9.28
C TRP A 394 0.99 -5.40 -10.43
N SER A 395 2.03 -4.61 -10.31
CA SER A 395 3.07 -4.45 -11.33
C SER A 395 3.93 -5.71 -11.43
N GLY A 396 4.15 -6.21 -12.66
CA GLY A 396 4.92 -7.45 -12.89
C GLY A 396 4.21 -8.73 -12.47
N GLY A 397 2.91 -8.66 -12.10
CA GLY A 397 2.15 -9.82 -11.64
C GLY A 397 1.91 -10.85 -12.75
N VAL A 398 1.46 -12.03 -12.33
CA VAL A 398 1.27 -13.20 -13.20
C VAL A 398 0.22 -12.88 -14.29
N PRO A 399 0.54 -13.12 -15.58
CA PRO A 399 -0.39 -12.87 -16.67
C PRO A 399 -1.73 -13.61 -16.49
N HIS A 400 -2.82 -12.96 -16.89
CA HIS A 400 -4.20 -13.47 -16.83
C HIS A 400 -4.83 -13.57 -15.43
N GLU A 401 -4.07 -13.28 -14.38
CA GLU A 401 -4.65 -13.13 -13.04
C GLU A 401 -5.32 -11.77 -12.86
N SER A 402 -6.29 -11.70 -11.93
CA SER A 402 -7.04 -10.48 -11.67
C SER A 402 -6.17 -9.41 -11.00
N TYR A 403 -6.30 -8.17 -11.46
CA TYR A 403 -5.57 -7.02 -10.92
C TYR A 403 -4.04 -7.11 -11.08
N THR A 404 -3.56 -7.67 -12.19
CA THR A 404 -2.13 -7.72 -12.53
C THR A 404 -1.83 -6.93 -13.80
N ASP A 405 -0.63 -6.36 -13.88
CA ASP A 405 -0.07 -5.78 -15.11
C ASP A 405 1.33 -6.38 -15.35
N PRO A 406 1.42 -7.47 -16.14
CA PRO A 406 2.68 -8.17 -16.37
C PRO A 406 3.72 -7.35 -17.14
N ARG A 407 3.35 -6.17 -17.66
CA ARG A 407 4.25 -5.27 -18.40
C ARG A 407 5.01 -4.31 -17.48
N GLY A 408 4.66 -4.21 -16.20
CA GLY A 408 5.37 -3.41 -15.23
C GLY A 408 6.65 -4.07 -14.71
N PRO A 409 7.52 -3.35 -14.01
CA PRO A 409 8.58 -3.96 -13.23
C PRO A 409 7.98 -4.89 -12.16
N ASP A 410 8.67 -5.97 -11.86
CA ASP A 410 8.19 -6.98 -10.91
C ASP A 410 8.19 -6.43 -9.47
N ALA A 411 7.01 -6.10 -8.96
CA ALA A 411 6.86 -5.56 -7.62
C ALA A 411 7.19 -6.59 -6.54
N SER A 412 6.92 -7.88 -6.79
CA SER A 412 7.21 -8.95 -5.84
C SER A 412 8.72 -9.13 -5.67
N GLU A 413 9.49 -9.18 -6.78
CA GLU A 413 10.95 -9.22 -6.75
C GLU A 413 11.55 -8.01 -6.03
N GLU A 414 11.07 -6.81 -6.34
CA GLU A 414 11.58 -5.58 -5.74
C GLU A 414 11.22 -5.45 -4.26
N PHE A 415 10.06 -5.98 -3.82
CA PHE A 415 9.71 -6.06 -2.41
C PHE A 415 10.68 -6.98 -1.67
N ILE A 416 10.93 -8.18 -2.20
CA ILE A 416 11.87 -9.13 -1.58
C ILE A 416 13.29 -8.57 -1.55
N ARG A 417 13.75 -7.92 -2.65
CA ARG A 417 15.05 -7.21 -2.65
C ARG A 417 15.11 -6.18 -1.53
N PHE A 418 14.11 -5.29 -1.45
CA PHE A 418 14.06 -4.23 -0.44
C PHE A 418 14.01 -4.80 0.98
N PHE A 419 13.21 -5.83 1.21
CA PHE A 419 13.11 -6.47 2.52
C PHE A 419 14.42 -7.09 2.97
N ASN A 420 15.14 -7.77 2.08
CA ASN A 420 16.45 -8.35 2.38
C ASN A 420 17.51 -7.31 2.75
N GLU A 421 17.37 -6.07 2.27
CA GLU A 421 18.25 -4.95 2.61
C GLU A 421 17.89 -4.29 3.95
N HIS A 422 16.71 -4.61 4.53
CA HIS A 422 16.17 -3.96 5.72
C HIS A 422 15.77 -4.95 6.83
N PRO A 423 16.69 -5.79 7.34
CA PRO A 423 16.41 -6.56 8.55
C PRO A 423 16.33 -5.61 9.76
N ALA A 424 15.47 -5.94 10.74
CA ALA A 424 15.40 -5.18 11.97
C ALA A 424 16.68 -5.33 12.80
N THR A 425 17.26 -4.23 13.26
CA THR A 425 18.43 -4.22 14.16
C THR A 425 18.02 -4.52 15.60
N ARG A 426 17.38 -5.66 15.85
CA ARG A 426 16.93 -6.04 17.20
C ARG A 426 17.93 -7.01 17.86
N PRO A 427 18.13 -6.92 19.19
CA PRO A 427 18.80 -7.99 19.91
C PRO A 427 17.95 -9.27 19.78
N ALA A 428 18.54 -10.35 19.32
CA ALA A 428 17.92 -11.65 19.27
C ALA A 428 17.40 -12.04 20.65
N GLY A 429 16.08 -12.21 20.84
CA GLY A 429 15.60 -12.82 22.05
C GLY A 429 14.33 -12.31 22.71
N ARG A 430 13.24 -12.00 21.97
CA ARG A 430 11.85 -12.11 22.47
C ARG A 430 10.88 -11.84 21.32
N SER A 431 9.99 -12.81 21.03
CA SER A 431 8.79 -12.53 20.23
C SER A 431 7.97 -11.44 20.95
N PRO A 432 7.66 -10.30 20.33
CA PRO A 432 6.94 -9.21 20.97
C PRO A 432 5.52 -9.60 21.41
N ILE A 433 5.00 -10.75 20.97
CA ILE A 433 3.65 -11.25 21.25
C ILE A 433 3.65 -12.28 22.40
N SER A 434 4.76 -12.98 22.65
CA SER A 434 4.89 -14.04 23.67
C SER A 434 4.81 -13.53 25.13
N ALA A 435 5.00 -12.23 25.37
CA ALA A 435 5.02 -11.67 26.74
C ALA A 435 3.65 -11.62 27.45
N ARG A 436 2.54 -12.01 26.82
CA ARG A 436 1.19 -11.96 27.40
C ARG A 436 0.49 -13.32 27.62
N ARG A 437 1.18 -14.46 27.48
CA ARG A 437 0.63 -15.71 28.03
C ARG A 437 0.79 -15.69 29.56
N ARG A 438 -0.07 -14.94 30.27
CA ARG A 438 -0.34 -15.24 31.66
C ARG A 438 -1.31 -16.40 31.70
N SER A 439 -0.87 -17.53 32.25
CA SER A 439 -1.70 -18.68 32.56
C SER A 439 -2.91 -18.24 33.36
N PRO A 440 -4.12 -18.78 33.13
CA PRO A 440 -5.21 -18.65 34.07
C PRO A 440 -4.90 -19.55 35.25
N HIS A 441 -4.94 -18.98 36.42
CA HIS A 441 -5.12 -19.72 37.69
C HIS A 441 -6.58 -20.05 37.85
#